data_4605a12eecb9763c398b835262c03cfa
#
_entry.id   4605a12eecb9763c398b835262c03cfa
#
_cell.length_a   1.000
_cell.length_b   1.000
_cell.length_c   1.000
_cell.angle_alpha   90.00
_cell.angle_beta   90.00
_cell.angle_gamma   90.00
#
_symmetry.space_group_name_H-M   'P 1'
#
loop_
_entity.id
_entity.type
_entity.pdbx_description
1 polymer ?
#
loop_
_entity_poly.entity_id
_entity_poly.type
_entity_poly.pdbx_seq_one_letter_code
_entity_poly.pdbx_strand_id
1 'polypeptide(L)'
;MFNLIILNFVLASFIIAQPTIDLIEPAFGGIGSTITISGNNFSSNSIENTVFFSGLESNILNATENELMVSVPYGAYYTPISVY
;
A
#
# COMPACT_ATOMS: atom_id res chain seq x y z
N MET A 1 18.89 33.64 -0.64
CA MET A 1 17.55 33.99 -0.38
C MET A 1 16.60 33.58 -1.46
N PHE A 2 16.85 34.00 -2.62
CA PHE A 2 16.07 33.62 -3.76
C PHE A 2 16.13 32.11 -3.98
N ASN A 3 17.29 31.54 -3.79
CA ASN A 3 17.44 30.08 -3.92
C ASN A 3 16.63 29.33 -2.90
N LEU A 4 16.41 29.92 -1.76
CA LEU A 4 15.66 29.27 -0.72
C LEU A 4 14.22 29.05 -1.13
N ILE A 5 13.65 30.00 -1.84
CA ILE A 5 12.27 29.87 -2.31
C ILE A 5 12.15 28.74 -3.30
N ILE A 6 13.10 28.65 -4.19
CA ILE A 6 13.11 27.59 -5.19
C ILE A 6 13.24 26.24 -4.51
N LEU A 7 14.07 26.17 -3.51
CA LEU A 7 14.27 24.94 -2.78
C LEU A 7 12.99 24.48 -2.12
N ASN A 8 12.25 25.40 -1.52
CA ASN A 8 10.99 25.04 -0.89
C ASN A 8 10.00 24.49 -1.88
N PHE A 9 9.95 25.09 -3.06
CA PHE A 9 9.05 24.61 -4.08
C PHE A 9 9.41 23.19 -4.51
N VAL A 10 10.69 22.91 -4.67
CA VAL A 10 11.15 21.60 -5.05
C VAL A 10 10.78 20.60 -3.98
N LEU A 11 10.96 20.94 -2.73
CA LEU A 11 10.58 20.04 -1.65
C LEU A 11 9.12 19.73 -1.66
N ALA A 12 8.29 20.76 -1.92
CA ALA A 12 6.86 20.54 -1.97
C ALA A 12 6.49 19.55 -3.05
N SER A 13 7.19 19.58 -4.18
CA SER A 13 6.89 18.67 -5.27
C SER A 13 7.34 17.24 -4.98
N PHE A 14 8.15 17.03 -3.97
CA PHE A 14 8.60 15.71 -3.59
C PHE A 14 7.83 15.13 -2.44
N ILE A 15 6.88 15.88 -1.92
CA ILE A 15 6.05 15.33 -0.86
C ILE A 15 5.10 14.34 -1.49
N ILE A 16 5.32 13.09 -1.16
CA ILE A 16 4.48 12.01 -1.65
C ILE A 16 3.59 11.60 -0.50
N ALA A 17 2.30 11.60 -0.75
CA ALA A 17 1.36 11.17 0.26
C ALA A 17 1.58 9.69 0.55
N GLN A 18 1.64 9.34 1.82
CA GLN A 18 1.84 7.96 2.21
C GLN A 18 0.58 7.16 1.95
N PRO A 19 0.72 5.88 1.63
CA PRO A 19 -0.45 5.02 1.49
C PRO A 19 -1.21 4.93 2.80
N THR A 20 -2.52 4.97 2.70
CA THR A 20 -3.40 4.78 3.85
C THR A 20 -4.38 3.67 3.55
N ILE A 21 -4.75 2.93 4.58
CA ILE A 21 -5.72 1.84 4.47
C ILE A 21 -7.00 2.27 5.16
N ASP A 22 -8.11 2.20 4.43
CA ASP A 22 -9.41 2.55 4.97
C ASP A 22 -10.23 1.31 5.30
N LEU A 23 -10.12 0.28 4.47
CA LEU A 23 -10.98 -0.89 4.63
C LEU A 23 -10.27 -2.10 4.05
N ILE A 24 -10.46 -3.24 4.69
CA ILE A 24 -9.93 -4.53 4.22
C ILE A 24 -11.10 -5.50 4.16
N GLU A 25 -11.32 -6.08 3.00
CA GLU A 25 -12.42 -7.01 2.77
C GLU A 25 -11.99 -8.21 1.95
N PRO A 26 -12.33 -9.42 2.39
CA PRO A 26 -12.92 -9.73 3.69
C PRO A 26 -11.93 -9.44 4.81
N ALA A 27 -12.45 -9.27 6.03
CA ALA A 27 -11.58 -8.94 7.16
C ALA A 27 -10.67 -10.10 7.55
N PHE A 28 -10.98 -11.29 7.09
CA PHE A 28 -10.14 -12.46 7.34
C PHE A 28 -10.36 -13.46 6.21
N GLY A 29 -9.40 -14.36 6.06
CA GLY A 29 -9.46 -15.36 5.02
C GLY A 29 -8.32 -16.34 5.19
N GLY A 30 -8.43 -17.48 4.52
CA GLY A 30 -7.39 -18.48 4.54
C GLY A 30 -6.25 -18.13 3.60
N ILE A 31 -5.18 -18.91 3.69
CA ILE A 31 -4.03 -18.77 2.81
C ILE A 31 -4.48 -18.87 1.37
N GLY A 32 -3.97 -17.98 0.53
CA GLY A 32 -4.33 -17.95 -0.88
C GLY A 32 -5.61 -17.21 -1.19
N SER A 33 -6.38 -16.81 -0.18
CA SER A 33 -7.60 -16.02 -0.40
C SER A 33 -7.23 -14.66 -0.96
N THR A 34 -8.13 -14.11 -1.76
CA THR A 34 -7.97 -12.75 -2.27
C THR A 34 -8.60 -11.78 -1.30
N ILE A 35 -7.85 -10.77 -0.96
CA ILE A 35 -8.30 -9.71 -0.07
C ILE A 35 -8.19 -8.39 -0.81
N THR A 36 -9.20 -7.56 -0.68
CA THR A 36 -9.21 -6.22 -1.26
C THR A 36 -8.91 -5.21 -0.18
N ILE A 37 -7.89 -4.41 -0.41
CA ILE A 37 -7.50 -3.32 0.48
C ILE A 37 -7.91 -2.03 -0.19
N SER A 38 -8.81 -1.30 0.45
CA SER A 38 -9.25 0.00 -0.04
C SER A 38 -8.58 1.09 0.75
N GLY A 39 -8.14 2.12 0.07
CA GLY A 39 -7.44 3.21 0.72
C GLY A 39 -7.08 4.31 -0.25
N ASN A 40 -5.95 4.94 0.00
CA ASN A 40 -5.52 6.08 -0.80
C ASN A 40 -4.02 6.03 -1.01
N ASN A 41 -3.62 6.66 -2.10
CA ASN A 41 -2.22 6.90 -2.42
C ASN A 41 -1.43 5.64 -2.70
N PHE A 42 -2.10 4.61 -3.20
CA PHE A 42 -1.41 3.44 -3.73
C PHE A 42 -0.89 3.76 -5.12
N SER A 43 0.06 2.99 -5.60
CA SER A 43 0.49 3.10 -6.97
C SER A 43 -0.37 2.19 -7.83
N SER A 44 -0.74 2.67 -9.02
CA SER A 44 -1.43 1.81 -9.98
C SER A 44 -0.49 0.80 -10.63
N ASN A 45 0.80 0.96 -10.42
CA ASN A 45 1.79 -0.02 -10.85
C ASN A 45 2.02 -0.96 -9.67
N SER A 46 1.60 -2.22 -9.81
CA SER A 46 1.67 -3.17 -8.72
C SER A 46 3.08 -3.39 -8.20
N ILE A 47 4.08 -3.21 -9.03
CA ILE A 47 5.47 -3.40 -8.63
C ILE A 47 5.89 -2.35 -7.61
N GLU A 48 5.26 -1.19 -7.62
CA GLU A 48 5.61 -0.08 -6.73
C GLU A 48 4.92 -0.15 -5.39
N ASN A 49 4.03 -1.10 -5.19
CA ASN A 49 3.38 -1.31 -3.91
C ASN A 49 4.00 -2.52 -3.22
N THR A 50 4.10 -2.45 -1.92
CA THR A 50 4.53 -3.60 -1.13
C THR A 50 3.55 -3.79 0.01
N VAL A 51 3.01 -4.98 0.14
CA VAL A 51 2.01 -5.29 1.16
C VAL A 51 2.54 -6.40 2.04
N PHE A 52 2.53 -6.15 3.32
CA PHE A 52 2.98 -7.12 4.32
C PHE A 52 1.83 -7.53 5.22
N PHE A 53 1.78 -8.82 5.51
CA PHE A 53 0.93 -9.37 6.54
C PHE A 53 1.84 -9.71 7.71
N SER A 54 2.04 -8.75 8.63
CA SER A 54 2.93 -8.90 9.78
C SER A 54 4.33 -9.37 9.37
N GLY A 55 4.88 -8.71 8.36
CA GLY A 55 6.23 -9.01 7.91
C GLY A 55 6.32 -10.05 6.81
N LEU A 56 5.20 -10.67 6.43
CA LEU A 56 5.19 -11.59 5.29
C LEU A 56 4.68 -10.86 4.08
N GLU A 57 5.49 -10.76 3.07
CA GLU A 57 5.13 -10.06 1.85
C GLU A 57 4.10 -10.85 1.06
N SER A 58 3.07 -10.18 0.58
CA SER A 58 2.04 -10.83 -0.22
C SER A 58 2.17 -10.46 -1.69
N ASN A 59 1.58 -11.28 -2.54
CA ASN A 59 1.51 -11.00 -3.96
C ASN A 59 0.37 -10.04 -4.24
N ILE A 60 0.65 -9.02 -5.02
CA ILE A 60 -0.36 -8.06 -5.44
C ILE A 60 -0.90 -8.53 -6.77
N LEU A 61 -2.20 -8.82 -6.80
CA LEU A 61 -2.86 -9.35 -7.96
C LEU A 61 -3.35 -8.24 -8.88
N ASN A 62 -3.70 -7.11 -8.31
CA ASN A 62 -4.17 -5.96 -9.07
C ASN A 62 -3.97 -4.71 -8.22
N ALA A 63 -3.78 -3.57 -8.87
CA ALA A 63 -3.50 -2.32 -8.17
C ALA A 63 -4.13 -1.14 -8.89
N THR A 64 -4.78 -0.28 -8.11
CA THR A 64 -5.18 1.05 -8.54
C THR A 64 -4.73 2.01 -7.45
N GLU A 65 -4.99 3.29 -7.64
CA GLU A 65 -4.60 4.28 -6.64
C GLU A 65 -5.38 4.15 -5.33
N ASN A 66 -6.53 3.50 -5.39
CA ASN A 66 -7.42 3.41 -4.23
C ASN A 66 -7.67 1.98 -3.79
N GLU A 67 -7.16 1.00 -4.49
CA GLU A 67 -7.51 -0.38 -4.21
C GLU A 67 -6.39 -1.32 -4.59
N LEU A 68 -6.08 -2.24 -3.70
CA LEU A 68 -5.12 -3.30 -3.96
C LEU A 68 -5.82 -4.63 -3.72
N MET A 69 -5.65 -5.55 -4.66
CA MET A 69 -6.10 -6.93 -4.48
C MET A 69 -4.87 -7.78 -4.26
N VAL A 70 -4.83 -8.45 -3.12
CA VAL A 70 -3.67 -9.23 -2.72
C VAL A 70 -4.10 -10.61 -2.27
N SER A 71 -3.16 -11.55 -2.28
CA SER A 71 -3.41 -12.88 -1.77
C SER A 71 -2.82 -13.01 -0.37
N VAL A 72 -3.49 -13.78 0.49
CA VAL A 72 -3.00 -14.05 1.84
C VAL A 72 -1.79 -14.96 1.73
N PRO A 73 -0.62 -14.54 2.23
CA PRO A 73 0.58 -15.35 2.10
C PRO A 73 0.57 -16.53 3.06
N TYR A 74 1.32 -17.56 2.69
CA TYR A 74 1.50 -18.72 3.54
C TYR A 74 2.18 -18.28 4.83
N GLY A 75 1.64 -18.70 5.94
CA GLY A 75 2.19 -18.32 7.25
C GLY A 75 1.55 -17.09 7.85
N ALA A 76 0.69 -16.41 7.12
CA ALA A 76 -0.01 -15.26 7.68
C ALA A 76 -0.98 -15.73 8.76
N TYR A 77 -1.11 -14.89 9.76
CA TYR A 77 -1.92 -15.26 10.90
C TYR A 77 -2.68 -14.02 11.35
N TYR A 78 -2.94 -13.82 12.60
CA TYR A 78 -3.63 -12.62 13.08
C TYR A 78 -2.69 -11.43 13.02
N THR A 79 -2.58 -10.83 11.88
CA THR A 79 -1.48 -9.90 11.72
C THR A 79 -1.96 -8.59 11.17
N PRO A 80 -1.35 -7.50 11.61
CA PRO A 80 -1.62 -6.22 10.98
C PRO A 80 -1.10 -6.25 9.54
N ILE A 81 -1.84 -5.58 8.67
CA ILE A 81 -1.46 -5.43 7.28
C ILE A 81 -0.87 -4.05 7.11
N SER A 82 0.23 -3.97 6.40
CA SER A 82 0.86 -2.69 6.10
C SER A 82 1.14 -2.59 4.62
N VAL A 83 1.09 -1.38 4.11
CA VAL A 83 1.34 -1.08 2.70
C VAL A 83 2.43 -0.02 2.62
N TYR A 84 3.38 -0.25 1.76
CA TYR A 84 4.47 0.69 1.54
C TYR A 84 4.62 1.06 0.08
#